data_91b10313292d2bdd81ffd70118d37cbd
#
_entry.id   91b10313292d2bdd81ffd70118d37cbd
#
_cell.length_a   1.000
_cell.length_b   1.000
_cell.length_c   1.000
_cell.angle_alpha   90.00
_cell.angle_beta   90.00
_cell.angle_gamma   90.00
#
_symmetry.space_group_name_H-M   'P 1'
#
loop_
_entity.id
_entity.type
_entity.pdbx_description
1 polymer ?
#
loop_
_entity_poly.entity_id
_entity_poly.type
_entity_poly.pdbx_seq_one_letter_code
_entity_poly.pdbx_strand_id
1 'polypeptide(L)'
;MSTVSNVNNAASSGSSGSSSSSSSSSTSDAVSAYNTFLTLLTTELQNQDPLNPTDTSEFTSQLIGLAGVEQQVNMSSTLSSILGMLNSYGLSNGVAYIDKSITYDSDTAALQDGSAQWQYTLPSDADSVKLTVKDSDGNVVWSGTGDTGSGTHAFSWDGTDSDGAAHTSGAYTLTVTATDSSGAAISSTISAIGTVTGVDTSSGTTELQLGDDFSIPLADVIGIHGATN
;
A
#
# COMPACT_ATOMS: atom_id res chain seq x y z
N MET A 1 -52.77 -3.21 34.75
CA MET A 1 -52.89 -1.79 34.33
C MET A 1 -51.75 -1.43 33.44
N SER A 2 -52.11 -1.08 32.24
CA SER A 2 -51.24 -0.63 31.13
C SER A 2 -50.40 0.56 31.46
N THR A 3 -49.23 0.64 30.86
CA THR A 3 -48.90 1.81 29.98
C THR A 3 -47.71 1.47 29.09
N VAL A 4 -47.95 1.53 27.81
CA VAL A 4 -46.98 1.54 26.70
C VAL A 4 -46.35 2.92 26.67
N SER A 5 -45.03 3.01 26.51
CA SER A 5 -44.36 4.23 26.08
C SER A 5 -43.53 3.96 24.84
N ASN A 6 -43.93 4.65 23.83
CA ASN A 6 -43.47 4.72 22.46
C ASN A 6 -42.05 5.36 22.41
N VAL A 7 -41.10 4.72 21.77
CA VAL A 7 -39.79 5.32 21.50
C VAL A 7 -39.67 5.59 20.01
N ASN A 8 -39.62 6.85 19.73
CA ASN A 8 -39.47 7.44 18.38
C ASN A 8 -38.08 7.19 17.85
N ASN A 9 -37.99 6.43 16.78
CA ASN A 9 -36.76 6.18 16.03
C ASN A 9 -36.49 7.37 15.06
N ALA A 10 -35.53 8.19 15.36
CA ALA A 10 -35.04 9.21 14.42
C ALA A 10 -33.86 8.64 13.63
N ALA A 11 -34.14 8.21 12.41
CA ALA A 11 -33.12 7.82 11.44
C ALA A 11 -32.38 9.08 10.95
N SER A 12 -31.10 9.19 11.30
CA SER A 12 -30.17 10.15 10.71
C SER A 12 -29.55 9.55 9.46
N SER A 13 -30.06 9.97 8.31
CA SER A 13 -29.49 9.66 7.01
C SER A 13 -28.25 10.54 6.79
N GLY A 14 -27.06 9.98 7.02
CA GLY A 14 -25.79 10.56 6.62
C GLY A 14 -25.61 10.44 5.10
N SER A 15 -25.71 11.56 4.40
CA SER A 15 -25.39 11.70 2.99
C SER A 15 -23.88 11.62 2.79
N SER A 16 -23.39 10.51 2.24
CA SER A 16 -22.03 10.37 1.74
C SER A 16 -21.92 11.11 0.41
N GLY A 17 -21.40 12.33 0.45
CA GLY A 17 -21.10 13.11 -0.73
C GLY A 17 -19.93 12.50 -1.49
N SER A 18 -20.22 11.89 -2.64
CA SER A 18 -19.21 11.49 -3.64
C SER A 18 -18.58 12.74 -4.26
N SER A 19 -17.36 13.05 -3.87
CA SER A 19 -16.53 14.09 -4.50
C SER A 19 -15.62 13.47 -5.57
N SER A 20 -16.19 13.12 -6.71
CA SER A 20 -15.42 12.67 -7.88
C SER A 20 -16.02 13.24 -9.16
N SER A 21 -15.77 14.55 -9.44
CA SER A 21 -16.05 15.14 -10.77
C SER A 21 -15.45 16.54 -10.96
N SER A 22 -14.24 16.84 -10.48
CA SER A 22 -13.68 18.19 -10.64
C SER A 22 -12.53 18.33 -11.64
N SER A 23 -12.06 17.24 -12.27
CA SER A 23 -10.93 17.30 -13.22
C SER A 23 -11.31 17.44 -14.70
N SER A 24 -12.56 17.14 -15.07
CA SER A 24 -13.01 17.28 -16.47
C SER A 24 -13.59 18.67 -16.82
N SER A 25 -13.89 19.51 -15.79
CA SER A 25 -14.42 20.85 -16.03
C SER A 25 -13.34 21.88 -16.40
N SER A 26 -12.13 21.76 -15.89
CA SER A 26 -11.07 22.74 -16.10
C SER A 26 -10.54 22.82 -17.52
N THR A 27 -10.46 21.69 -18.25
CA THR A 27 -10.06 21.67 -19.67
C THR A 27 -11.15 22.26 -20.59
N SER A 28 -12.41 21.98 -20.27
CA SER A 28 -13.55 22.53 -21.01
C SER A 28 -13.67 24.03 -20.82
N ASP A 29 -13.41 24.53 -19.62
CA ASP A 29 -13.46 25.95 -19.30
C ASP A 29 -12.32 26.74 -19.96
N ALA A 30 -11.11 26.15 -20.07
CA ALA A 30 -9.98 26.75 -20.76
C ALA A 30 -10.22 26.89 -22.27
N VAL A 31 -10.74 25.84 -22.91
CA VAL A 31 -11.11 25.87 -24.35
C VAL A 31 -12.24 26.87 -24.60
N SER A 32 -13.22 26.95 -23.71
CA SER A 32 -14.31 27.93 -23.81
C SER A 32 -13.82 29.38 -23.66
N ALA A 33 -12.90 29.63 -22.73
CA ALA A 33 -12.24 30.92 -22.55
C ALA A 33 -11.42 31.33 -23.78
N TYR A 34 -10.69 30.40 -24.38
CA TYR A 34 -9.93 30.63 -25.63
C TYR A 34 -10.86 30.97 -26.81
N ASN A 35 -11.93 30.24 -27.02
CA ASN A 35 -12.90 30.52 -28.07
C ASN A 35 -13.62 31.86 -27.89
N THR A 36 -13.96 32.20 -26.65
CA THR A 36 -14.55 33.49 -26.28
C THR A 36 -13.57 34.65 -26.59
N PHE A 37 -12.30 34.45 -26.26
CA PHE A 37 -11.24 35.42 -26.57
C PHE A 37 -11.09 35.64 -28.08
N LEU A 38 -10.98 34.56 -28.88
CA LEU A 38 -10.90 34.69 -30.35
C LEU A 38 -12.09 35.44 -30.94
N THR A 39 -13.25 35.22 -30.39
CA THR A 39 -14.50 35.92 -30.85
C THR A 39 -14.42 37.40 -30.48
N LEU A 40 -14.00 37.74 -29.25
CA LEU A 40 -13.81 39.12 -28.79
C LEU A 40 -12.71 39.82 -29.61
N LEU A 41 -11.56 39.18 -29.81
CA LEU A 41 -10.44 39.72 -30.58
C LEU A 41 -10.86 40.02 -32.03
N THR A 42 -11.62 39.10 -32.64
CA THR A 42 -12.09 39.27 -34.00
C THR A 42 -13.11 40.44 -34.10
N THR A 43 -13.96 40.57 -33.09
CA THR A 43 -14.94 41.64 -33.00
C THR A 43 -14.25 43.00 -32.76
N GLU A 44 -13.28 43.05 -31.89
CA GLU A 44 -12.50 44.25 -31.60
C GLU A 44 -11.66 44.69 -32.80
N LEU A 45 -11.01 43.75 -33.51
CA LEU A 45 -10.25 44.03 -34.74
C LEU A 45 -11.15 44.59 -35.87
N GLN A 46 -12.41 44.17 -35.93
CA GLN A 46 -13.38 44.67 -36.93
C GLN A 46 -13.95 46.04 -36.58
N ASN A 47 -13.88 46.43 -35.30
CA ASN A 47 -14.51 47.65 -34.81
C ASN A 47 -13.52 48.71 -34.27
N GLN A 48 -12.18 48.48 -34.40
CA GLN A 48 -11.11 49.34 -33.91
C GLN A 48 -11.00 50.66 -34.74
N ASP A 49 -11.01 51.77 -34.00
CA ASP A 49 -10.60 53.08 -34.55
C ASP A 49 -9.04 53.09 -34.60
N PRO A 50 -8.43 53.34 -35.77
CA PRO A 50 -6.96 53.23 -35.97
C PRO A 50 -6.13 54.21 -35.15
N LEU A 51 -6.77 55.14 -34.39
CA LEU A 51 -6.08 56.18 -33.61
C LEU A 51 -5.87 55.84 -32.13
N ASN A 52 -6.49 54.78 -31.60
CA ASN A 52 -6.34 54.37 -30.18
C ASN A 52 -6.40 52.82 -30.07
N PRO A 53 -5.31 52.07 -30.29
CA PRO A 53 -5.29 50.63 -30.10
C PRO A 53 -5.34 50.29 -28.60
N THR A 54 -6.32 49.49 -28.20
CA THR A 54 -6.35 48.90 -26.84
C THR A 54 -5.22 47.93 -26.62
N ASP A 55 -4.61 47.97 -25.43
CA ASP A 55 -3.47 47.12 -25.09
C ASP A 55 -3.90 45.66 -24.86
N THR A 56 -3.77 44.85 -25.91
CA THR A 56 -4.06 43.40 -25.90
C THR A 56 -2.96 42.59 -25.22
N SER A 57 -1.88 43.23 -24.77
CA SER A 57 -0.70 42.59 -24.21
C SER A 57 -0.97 41.86 -22.90
N GLU A 58 -1.82 42.45 -22.05
CA GLU A 58 -2.20 41.87 -20.75
C GLU A 58 -3.05 40.61 -20.91
N PHE A 59 -4.02 40.61 -21.81
CA PHE A 59 -4.84 39.42 -22.14
C PHE A 59 -4.02 38.31 -22.77
N THR A 60 -3.06 38.64 -23.65
CA THR A 60 -2.15 37.65 -24.24
C THR A 60 -1.30 37.00 -23.16
N SER A 61 -0.82 37.76 -22.19
CA SER A 61 -0.04 37.23 -21.05
C SER A 61 -0.86 36.28 -20.17
N GLN A 62 -2.13 36.62 -19.93
CA GLN A 62 -3.05 35.75 -19.16
C GLN A 62 -3.35 34.45 -19.91
N LEU A 63 -3.51 34.49 -21.26
CA LEU A 63 -3.70 33.29 -22.08
C LEU A 63 -2.47 32.39 -22.11
N ILE A 64 -1.26 32.95 -22.17
CA ILE A 64 -0.01 32.19 -22.07
C ILE A 64 0.06 31.49 -20.71
N GLY A 65 -0.34 32.20 -19.62
CA GLY A 65 -0.44 31.62 -18.29
C GLY A 65 -1.43 30.47 -18.23
N LEU A 66 -2.62 30.63 -18.83
CA LEU A 66 -3.65 29.58 -18.87
C LEU A 66 -3.19 28.37 -19.68
N ALA A 67 -2.56 28.56 -20.83
CA ALA A 67 -1.97 27.49 -21.64
C ALA A 67 -0.87 26.71 -20.87
N GLY A 68 -0.10 27.40 -20.02
CA GLY A 68 0.87 26.79 -19.12
C GLY A 68 0.21 25.88 -18.08
N VAL A 69 -0.88 26.34 -17.48
CA VAL A 69 -1.66 25.53 -16.51
C VAL A 69 -2.32 24.34 -17.20
N GLU A 70 -2.88 24.51 -18.41
CA GLU A 70 -3.45 23.42 -19.20
C GLU A 70 -2.40 22.34 -19.50
N GLN A 71 -1.20 22.75 -19.92
CA GLN A 71 -0.10 21.83 -20.15
C GLN A 71 0.28 21.06 -18.87
N GLN A 72 0.28 21.72 -17.72
CA GLN A 72 0.56 21.10 -16.42
C GLN A 72 -0.51 20.08 -16.03
N VAL A 73 -1.79 20.37 -16.26
CA VAL A 73 -2.91 19.45 -16.01
C VAL A 73 -2.80 18.23 -16.94
N ASN A 74 -2.52 18.45 -18.23
CA ASN A 74 -2.32 17.36 -19.20
C ASN A 74 -1.15 16.46 -18.83
N MET A 75 -0.04 17.04 -18.35
CA MET A 75 1.11 16.30 -17.87
C MET A 75 0.77 15.48 -16.61
N SER A 76 0.03 16.04 -15.67
CA SER A 76 -0.45 15.32 -14.47
C SER A 76 -1.36 14.15 -14.85
N SER A 77 -2.27 14.36 -15.81
CA SER A 77 -3.15 13.30 -16.32
C SER A 77 -2.37 12.18 -17.01
N THR A 78 -1.35 12.54 -17.80
CA THR A 78 -0.46 11.55 -18.44
C THR A 78 0.30 10.73 -17.41
N LEU A 79 0.86 11.38 -16.38
CA LEU A 79 1.53 10.70 -15.28
C LEU A 79 0.59 9.76 -14.53
N SER A 80 -0.65 10.18 -14.26
CA SER A 80 -1.66 9.32 -13.63
C SER A 80 -2.00 8.10 -14.51
N SER A 81 -2.06 8.27 -15.83
CA SER A 81 -2.27 7.18 -16.77
C SER A 81 -1.11 6.18 -16.77
N ILE A 82 0.13 6.68 -16.69
CA ILE A 82 1.33 5.83 -16.60
C ILE A 82 1.31 5.03 -15.29
N LEU A 83 0.96 5.67 -14.16
CA LEU A 83 0.82 4.97 -12.87
C LEU A 83 -0.27 3.89 -12.94
N GLY A 84 -1.41 4.17 -13.57
CA GLY A 84 -2.45 3.17 -13.81
C GLY A 84 -1.98 1.97 -14.64
N MET A 85 -1.17 2.23 -15.68
CA MET A 85 -0.52 1.15 -16.46
C MET A 85 0.44 0.33 -15.59
N LEU A 86 1.30 0.96 -14.80
CA LEU A 86 2.25 0.26 -13.94
C LEU A 86 1.54 -0.62 -12.92
N ASN A 87 0.45 -0.14 -12.32
CA ASN A 87 -0.39 -0.93 -11.42
C ASN A 87 -1.03 -2.14 -12.13
N SER A 88 -1.50 -1.97 -13.37
CA SER A 88 -2.04 -3.09 -14.16
C SER A 88 -0.98 -4.15 -14.49
N TYR A 89 0.25 -3.74 -14.78
CA TYR A 89 1.37 -4.67 -14.95
C TYR A 89 1.72 -5.37 -13.62
N GLY A 90 1.71 -4.64 -12.52
CA GLY A 90 1.92 -5.19 -11.18
C GLY A 90 0.90 -6.27 -10.84
N LEU A 91 -0.39 -5.99 -11.08
CA LEU A 91 -1.46 -6.97 -10.87
C LEU A 91 -1.26 -8.22 -11.72
N SER A 92 -0.94 -8.07 -13.02
CA SER A 92 -0.72 -9.21 -13.92
C SER A 92 0.46 -10.07 -13.47
N ASN A 93 1.52 -9.47 -12.95
CA ASN A 93 2.66 -10.19 -12.39
C ASN A 93 2.30 -10.83 -11.05
N GLY A 94 1.57 -10.14 -10.19
CA GLY A 94 1.15 -10.61 -8.88
C GLY A 94 0.29 -11.88 -8.94
N VAL A 95 -0.58 -12.00 -9.95
CA VAL A 95 -1.43 -13.20 -10.15
C VAL A 95 -0.61 -14.48 -10.28
N ALA A 96 0.62 -14.41 -10.81
CA ALA A 96 1.51 -15.57 -10.93
C ALA A 96 1.99 -16.12 -9.57
N TYR A 97 1.84 -15.35 -8.50
CA TYR A 97 2.22 -15.73 -7.13
C TYR A 97 1.09 -16.44 -6.37
N ILE A 98 -0.17 -16.31 -6.82
CA ILE A 98 -1.31 -16.96 -6.14
C ILE A 98 -1.05 -18.46 -6.01
N ASP A 99 -1.32 -19.02 -4.83
CA ASP A 99 -1.06 -20.40 -4.42
C ASP A 99 0.44 -20.79 -4.41
N LYS A 100 1.33 -19.79 -4.47
CA LYS A 100 2.78 -20.03 -4.30
C LYS A 100 3.20 -19.70 -2.89
N SER A 101 4.10 -20.52 -2.36
CA SER A 101 4.85 -20.18 -1.16
C SER A 101 5.96 -19.20 -1.53
N ILE A 102 6.06 -18.11 -0.82
CA ILE A 102 7.07 -17.08 -1.03
C ILE A 102 7.89 -16.87 0.23
N THR A 103 9.14 -16.46 0.05
CA THR A 103 9.98 -15.91 1.11
C THR A 103 10.05 -14.40 0.88
N TYR A 104 9.88 -13.62 1.93
CA TYR A 104 9.88 -12.15 1.87
C TYR A 104 10.66 -11.54 3.03
N ASP A 105 11.21 -10.34 2.79
CA ASP A 105 12.02 -9.60 3.77
C ASP A 105 11.12 -8.96 4.83
N SER A 106 10.87 -9.69 5.90
CA SER A 106 10.05 -9.24 7.03
C SER A 106 10.31 -10.13 8.25
N ASP A 107 10.19 -9.55 9.42
CA ASP A 107 10.13 -10.29 10.69
C ASP A 107 8.70 -10.75 11.05
N THR A 108 7.71 -10.30 10.27
CA THR A 108 6.30 -10.59 10.47
C THR A 108 5.79 -11.59 9.47
N ALA A 109 5.15 -12.66 9.95
CA ALA A 109 4.52 -13.70 9.15
C ALA A 109 3.03 -13.83 9.47
N ALA A 110 2.25 -14.19 8.46
CA ALA A 110 0.85 -14.58 8.64
C ALA A 110 0.78 -15.99 9.25
N LEU A 111 -0.15 -16.20 10.18
CA LEU A 111 -0.51 -17.53 10.64
C LEU A 111 -1.47 -18.15 9.62
N GLN A 112 -0.98 -19.14 8.88
CA GLN A 112 -1.70 -19.84 7.80
C GLN A 112 -1.68 -21.34 8.08
N ASP A 113 -2.80 -22.01 7.90
CA ASP A 113 -2.94 -23.47 8.10
C ASP A 113 -2.41 -23.94 9.47
N GLY A 114 -2.58 -23.12 10.50
CA GLY A 114 -2.14 -23.40 11.86
C GLY A 114 -0.63 -23.24 12.07
N SER A 115 0.11 -22.59 11.17
CA SER A 115 1.53 -22.32 11.39
C SER A 115 1.96 -20.96 10.84
N ALA A 116 2.93 -20.33 11.51
CA ALA A 116 3.66 -19.17 11.00
C ALA A 116 5.13 -19.55 10.86
N GLN A 117 5.75 -19.17 9.73
CA GLN A 117 7.06 -19.69 9.34
C GLN A 117 8.04 -18.55 9.04
N TRP A 118 9.27 -18.72 9.53
CA TRP A 118 10.37 -17.78 9.31
C TRP A 118 11.67 -18.52 9.03
N GLN A 119 12.63 -17.78 8.54
CA GLN A 119 14.04 -18.14 8.53
C GLN A 119 14.81 -17.00 9.20
N TYR A 120 15.79 -17.34 10.04
CA TYR A 120 16.74 -16.37 10.57
C TYR A 120 18.15 -16.79 10.21
N THR A 121 19.01 -15.80 9.92
CA THR A 121 20.40 -16.06 9.55
C THR A 121 21.32 -15.41 10.54
N LEU A 122 22.27 -16.20 11.06
CA LEU A 122 23.34 -15.77 11.94
C LEU A 122 24.66 -15.65 11.16
N PRO A 123 25.36 -14.52 11.24
CA PRO A 123 26.64 -14.34 10.54
C PRO A 123 27.80 -15.13 11.17
N SER A 124 27.66 -15.56 12.42
CA SER A 124 28.63 -16.35 13.20
C SER A 124 27.92 -17.23 14.18
N ASP A 125 28.62 -18.23 14.74
CA ASP A 125 28.09 -19.05 15.82
C ASP A 125 27.76 -18.18 17.05
N ALA A 126 26.62 -18.46 17.67
CA ALA A 126 26.15 -17.85 18.90
C ALA A 126 26.33 -18.80 20.08
N ASP A 127 26.48 -18.27 21.30
CA ASP A 127 26.42 -19.06 22.54
C ASP A 127 24.98 -19.32 22.96
N SER A 128 24.11 -18.34 22.73
CA SER A 128 22.69 -18.49 22.98
C SER A 128 21.83 -17.75 21.91
N VAL A 129 20.69 -18.37 21.56
CA VAL A 129 19.67 -17.76 20.70
C VAL A 129 18.31 -17.92 21.37
N LYS A 130 17.66 -16.79 21.63
CA LYS A 130 16.28 -16.74 22.09
C LYS A 130 15.37 -16.27 20.96
N LEU A 131 14.34 -17.05 20.67
CA LEU A 131 13.26 -16.73 19.76
C LEU A 131 12.05 -16.25 20.57
N THR A 132 11.40 -15.20 20.11
CA THR A 132 10.20 -14.65 20.75
C THR A 132 9.20 -14.29 19.67
N VAL A 133 7.99 -14.86 19.76
CA VAL A 133 6.87 -14.54 18.85
C VAL A 133 5.92 -13.59 19.58
N LYS A 134 5.53 -12.52 18.89
CA LYS A 134 4.62 -11.49 19.40
C LYS A 134 3.40 -11.37 18.50
N ASP A 135 2.26 -11.06 19.11
CA ASP A 135 1.04 -10.68 18.38
C ASP A 135 1.11 -9.24 17.85
N SER A 136 0.06 -8.80 17.16
CA SER A 136 -0.09 -7.44 16.62
C SER A 136 -0.12 -6.34 17.69
N ASP A 137 -0.46 -6.67 18.91
CA ASP A 137 -0.47 -5.75 20.06
C ASP A 137 0.90 -5.67 20.75
N GLY A 138 1.88 -6.49 20.31
CA GLY A 138 3.22 -6.56 20.85
C GLY A 138 3.37 -7.47 22.08
N ASN A 139 2.31 -8.22 22.45
CA ASN A 139 2.37 -9.17 23.54
C ASN A 139 3.15 -10.40 23.10
N VAL A 140 3.96 -10.94 24.01
CA VAL A 140 4.69 -12.19 23.78
C VAL A 140 3.70 -13.35 23.91
N VAL A 141 3.46 -14.07 22.81
CA VAL A 141 2.60 -15.25 22.77
C VAL A 141 3.42 -16.54 22.93
N TRP A 142 4.67 -16.55 22.45
CA TRP A 142 5.55 -17.70 22.56
C TRP A 142 7.01 -17.28 22.73
N SER A 143 7.81 -18.08 23.42
CA SER A 143 9.26 -17.93 23.44
C SER A 143 9.96 -19.27 23.65
N GLY A 144 11.13 -19.43 23.02
CA GLY A 144 11.95 -20.63 23.09
C GLY A 144 13.39 -20.36 22.69
N THR A 145 14.18 -21.42 22.57
CA THR A 145 15.56 -21.37 22.10
C THR A 145 15.62 -21.70 20.61
N GLY A 146 16.53 -21.03 19.90
CA GLY A 146 16.84 -21.30 18.50
C GLY A 146 18.17 -22.01 18.33
N ASP A 147 18.49 -22.38 17.08
CA ASP A 147 19.80 -22.94 16.70
C ASP A 147 20.87 -21.86 16.79
N THR A 148 22.05 -22.26 17.27
CA THR A 148 23.16 -21.34 17.60
C THR A 148 24.26 -21.32 16.53
N GLY A 149 24.25 -22.22 15.54
CA GLY A 149 25.25 -22.27 14.47
C GLY A 149 25.15 -21.08 13.54
N SER A 150 26.27 -20.72 12.89
CA SER A 150 26.23 -19.75 11.79
C SER A 150 25.45 -20.28 10.59
N GLY A 151 24.78 -19.40 9.86
CA GLY A 151 23.97 -19.76 8.68
C GLY A 151 22.49 -19.53 8.86
N THR A 152 21.69 -20.06 7.94
CA THR A 152 20.23 -19.86 7.92
C THR A 152 19.54 -21.04 8.61
N HIS A 153 18.64 -20.72 9.53
CA HIS A 153 17.85 -21.67 10.32
C HIS A 153 16.38 -21.43 10.09
N ALA A 154 15.62 -22.48 9.82
CA ALA A 154 14.17 -22.42 9.71
C ALA A 154 13.52 -22.48 11.10
N PHE A 155 12.50 -21.68 11.30
CA PHE A 155 11.66 -21.69 12.49
C PHE A 155 10.19 -21.70 12.11
N SER A 156 9.41 -22.57 12.75
CA SER A 156 7.95 -22.64 12.57
C SER A 156 7.31 -22.63 13.95
N TRP A 157 6.31 -21.78 14.11
CA TRP A 157 5.43 -21.73 15.27
C TRP A 157 4.07 -22.32 14.90
N ASP A 158 3.55 -23.20 15.73
CA ASP A 158 2.32 -23.95 15.49
C ASP A 158 1.02 -23.20 15.88
N GLY A 159 1.13 -21.90 16.13
CA GLY A 159 -0.01 -21.07 16.51
C GLY A 159 -0.48 -21.27 17.94
N THR A 160 0.23 -22.04 18.78
CA THR A 160 -0.12 -22.26 20.17
C THR A 160 0.68 -21.35 21.09
N ASP A 161 0.03 -20.58 21.95
CA ASP A 161 0.69 -19.72 22.91
C ASP A 161 1.24 -20.50 24.13
N SER A 162 1.96 -19.77 24.99
CA SER A 162 2.58 -20.35 26.19
C SER A 162 1.56 -20.85 27.23
N ASP A 163 0.30 -20.41 27.14
CA ASP A 163 -0.81 -20.82 28.02
C ASP A 163 -1.62 -22.00 27.43
N GLY A 164 -1.25 -22.45 26.22
CA GLY A 164 -1.89 -23.55 25.49
C GLY A 164 -3.13 -23.12 24.69
N ALA A 165 -3.38 -21.84 24.51
CA ALA A 165 -4.45 -21.37 23.66
C ALA A 165 -3.99 -21.36 22.18
N ALA A 166 -4.85 -21.85 21.29
CA ALA A 166 -4.58 -21.89 19.87
C ALA A 166 -5.09 -20.63 19.18
N HIS A 167 -4.22 -20.03 18.38
CA HIS A 167 -4.53 -18.95 17.46
C HIS A 167 -4.79 -19.54 16.07
N THR A 168 -5.74 -19.01 15.33
CA THR A 168 -6.14 -19.55 14.01
C THR A 168 -5.82 -18.64 12.85
N SER A 169 -5.53 -17.37 13.10
CA SER A 169 -5.20 -16.35 12.08
C SER A 169 -4.44 -15.20 12.72
N GLY A 170 -4.01 -14.24 11.92
CA GLY A 170 -3.34 -13.03 12.36
C GLY A 170 -1.89 -12.94 11.86
N ALA A 171 -1.29 -11.79 12.10
CA ALA A 171 0.12 -11.53 11.79
C ALA A 171 0.93 -11.57 13.09
N TYR A 172 2.06 -12.25 13.05
CA TYR A 172 2.94 -12.46 14.20
C TYR A 172 4.37 -12.08 13.86
N THR A 173 5.04 -11.43 14.80
CA THR A 173 6.39 -10.92 14.61
C THR A 173 7.39 -11.79 15.37
N LEU A 174 8.43 -12.28 14.68
CA LEU A 174 9.54 -13.00 15.27
C LEU A 174 10.63 -12.01 15.68
N THR A 175 11.09 -12.12 16.94
CA THR A 175 12.29 -11.44 17.43
C THR A 175 13.35 -12.49 17.74
N VAL A 176 14.55 -12.33 17.19
CA VAL A 176 15.72 -13.18 17.44
C VAL A 176 16.71 -12.39 18.29
N THR A 177 17.05 -12.93 19.44
CA THR A 177 18.09 -12.36 20.32
C THR A 177 19.22 -13.36 20.43
N ALA A 178 20.33 -13.09 19.76
CA ALA A 178 21.51 -13.95 19.75
C ALA A 178 22.68 -13.26 20.46
N THR A 179 23.44 -14.02 21.27
CA THR A 179 24.64 -13.53 21.97
C THR A 179 25.79 -14.50 21.78
N ASP A 180 27.01 -13.97 21.78
CA ASP A 180 28.22 -14.76 21.78
C ASP A 180 28.62 -15.16 23.23
N SER A 181 29.70 -15.93 23.40
CA SER A 181 30.20 -16.40 24.69
C SER A 181 30.67 -15.29 25.63
N SER A 182 30.84 -14.06 25.12
CA SER A 182 31.15 -12.88 25.93
C SER A 182 29.89 -12.12 26.37
N GLY A 183 28.71 -12.52 25.87
CA GLY A 183 27.43 -11.83 26.06
C GLY A 183 27.19 -10.67 25.09
N ALA A 184 28.06 -10.49 24.09
CA ALA A 184 27.84 -9.47 23.08
C ALA A 184 26.76 -9.92 22.09
N ALA A 185 25.90 -8.95 21.66
CA ALA A 185 24.82 -9.24 20.74
C ALA A 185 25.32 -9.55 19.31
N ILE A 186 24.77 -10.59 18.71
CA ILE A 186 24.97 -10.97 17.31
C ILE A 186 23.71 -10.53 16.53
N SER A 187 23.89 -9.68 15.50
CA SER A 187 22.78 -9.25 14.64
C SER A 187 22.36 -10.40 13.74
N SER A 188 21.06 -10.68 13.68
CA SER A 188 20.46 -11.64 12.76
C SER A 188 19.66 -10.93 11.70
N THR A 189 19.50 -11.54 10.51
CA THR A 189 18.50 -11.18 9.52
C THR A 189 17.35 -12.17 9.59
N ILE A 190 16.12 -11.68 9.42
CA ILE A 190 14.92 -12.51 9.47
C ILE A 190 14.19 -12.35 8.12
N SER A 191 13.69 -13.44 7.61
CA SER A 191 12.73 -13.45 6.49
C SER A 191 11.57 -14.35 6.84
N ALA A 192 10.39 -13.98 6.40
CA ALA A 192 9.18 -14.76 6.63
C ALA A 192 8.79 -15.56 5.39
N ILE A 193 8.01 -16.61 5.60
CA ILE A 193 7.51 -17.49 4.57
C ILE A 193 5.98 -17.53 4.68
N GLY A 194 5.30 -17.43 3.54
CA GLY A 194 3.85 -17.52 3.51
C GLY A 194 3.33 -17.88 2.12
N THR A 195 2.09 -18.36 2.08
CA THR A 195 1.39 -18.69 0.83
C THR A 195 0.55 -17.49 0.40
N VAL A 196 0.69 -17.08 -0.85
CA VAL A 196 -0.07 -15.96 -1.40
C VAL A 196 -1.51 -16.41 -1.67
N THR A 197 -2.47 -15.72 -1.06
CA THR A 197 -3.92 -15.99 -1.21
C THR A 197 -4.61 -15.03 -2.16
N GLY A 198 -4.00 -13.86 -2.42
CA GLY A 198 -4.57 -12.85 -3.29
C GLY A 198 -3.57 -11.76 -3.67
N VAL A 199 -4.02 -10.86 -4.54
CA VAL A 199 -3.24 -9.69 -4.98
C VAL A 199 -4.14 -8.46 -4.94
N ASP A 200 -3.64 -7.36 -4.39
CA ASP A 200 -4.32 -6.07 -4.32
C ASP A 200 -3.45 -4.96 -4.91
N THR A 201 -4.09 -3.99 -5.55
CA THR A 201 -3.44 -2.79 -6.11
C THR A 201 -4.17 -1.51 -5.69
N SER A 202 -5.11 -1.59 -4.75
CA SER A 202 -5.96 -0.46 -4.33
C SER A 202 -5.17 0.66 -3.63
N SER A 203 -4.05 0.31 -2.98
CA SER A 203 -3.14 1.27 -2.33
C SER A 203 -2.28 2.08 -3.33
N GLY A 204 -2.30 1.72 -4.63
CA GLY A 204 -1.43 2.28 -5.67
C GLY A 204 -0.09 1.56 -5.81
N THR A 205 0.16 0.54 -5.00
CA THR A 205 1.26 -0.43 -5.14
C THR A 205 0.68 -1.83 -5.25
N THR A 206 1.44 -2.75 -5.84
CA THR A 206 1.02 -4.15 -5.89
C THR A 206 1.38 -4.82 -4.58
N GLU A 207 0.38 -5.32 -3.89
CA GLU A 207 0.50 -6.06 -2.63
C GLU A 207 0.06 -7.51 -2.81
N LEU A 208 0.78 -8.41 -2.20
CA LEU A 208 0.43 -9.83 -2.11
C LEU A 208 -0.25 -10.08 -0.77
N GLN A 209 -1.44 -10.65 -0.79
CA GLN A 209 -2.17 -11.03 0.40
C GLN A 209 -1.70 -12.38 0.92
N LEU A 210 -1.46 -12.45 2.22
CA LEU A 210 -0.98 -13.63 2.94
C LEU A 210 -1.95 -13.91 4.10
N GLY A 211 -3.11 -14.52 3.78
CA GLY A 211 -4.21 -14.67 4.72
C GLY A 211 -5.21 -13.48 4.67
N ASP A 212 -6.10 -13.41 5.67
CA ASP A 212 -7.27 -12.52 5.61
C ASP A 212 -6.90 -11.04 5.86
N ASP A 213 -5.92 -10.75 6.73
CA ASP A 213 -5.64 -9.39 7.20
C ASP A 213 -4.15 -8.99 7.08
N PHE A 214 -3.35 -9.71 6.31
CA PHE A 214 -1.93 -9.42 6.16
C PHE A 214 -1.54 -9.38 4.70
N SER A 215 -0.91 -8.30 4.28
CA SER A 215 -0.36 -8.11 2.95
C SER A 215 1.06 -7.56 3.01
N ILE A 216 1.83 -7.82 1.96
CA ILE A 216 3.18 -7.33 1.77
C ILE A 216 3.33 -6.72 0.38
N PRO A 217 4.18 -5.71 0.19
CA PRO A 217 4.55 -5.24 -1.13
C PRO A 217 5.21 -6.36 -1.96
N LEU A 218 4.86 -6.46 -3.24
CA LEU A 218 5.53 -7.40 -4.15
C LEU A 218 7.06 -7.20 -4.20
N ALA A 219 7.53 -5.98 -3.92
CA ALA A 219 8.95 -5.65 -3.89
C ALA A 219 9.73 -6.35 -2.77
N ASP A 220 9.05 -6.76 -1.69
CA ASP A 220 9.68 -7.40 -0.53
C ASP A 220 9.85 -8.92 -0.73
N VAL A 221 9.36 -9.48 -1.83
CA VAL A 221 9.53 -10.90 -2.17
C VAL A 221 10.96 -11.15 -2.60
N ILE A 222 11.65 -12.02 -1.86
CA ILE A 222 13.05 -12.41 -2.13
C ILE A 222 13.16 -13.83 -2.69
N GLY A 223 12.10 -14.65 -2.61
CA GLY A 223 12.10 -16.01 -3.14
C GLY A 223 10.69 -16.51 -3.43
N ILE A 224 10.59 -17.44 -4.42
CA ILE A 224 9.34 -18.12 -4.77
C ILE A 224 9.59 -19.61 -4.74
N HIS A 225 8.74 -20.33 -4.05
CA HIS A 225 8.79 -21.78 -3.96
C HIS A 225 7.55 -22.38 -4.63
N GLY A 226 7.71 -23.48 -5.36
CA GLY A 226 6.56 -24.22 -5.86
C GLY A 226 5.73 -24.77 -4.69
N ALA A 227 4.41 -24.92 -4.90
CA ALA A 227 3.57 -25.56 -3.90
C ALA A 227 4.20 -26.93 -3.54
N THR A 228 4.47 -27.14 -2.26
CA THR A 228 4.87 -28.46 -1.76
C THR A 228 3.59 -29.30 -1.75
N ASN A 229 3.57 -30.35 -2.60
CA ASN A 229 2.50 -31.36 -2.64
C ASN A 229 2.55 -32.24 -1.41
#